data_3284ec2996d119f16157db9f8472a57a
#
_entry.id   3284ec2996d119f16157db9f8472a57a
#
_cell.length_a   1.000
_cell.length_b   1.000
_cell.length_c   1.000
_cell.angle_alpha   90.00
_cell.angle_beta   90.00
_cell.angle_gamma   90.00
#
_symmetry.space_group_name_H-M   'P 1'
#
loop_
_entity.id
_entity.type
_entity.pdbx_description
1 polymer ?
#
loop_
_entity_poly.entity_id
_entity_poly.type
_entity_poly.pdbx_seq_one_letter_code
_entity_poly.pdbx_strand_id
1 'polypeptide(L)'
;MISNQILQTTVDGLKEISRVDLCVIDAEGKVVAKTFDSVAECTADALVFIDSPADSQVVNGYQFFKVVEDGNLEYIILAKGTSDDVFMLGKLAAFQIQNLLVAYKERFDKDNFIKNLLLDNLLRVDMYTRAEKLHIETDVKRVVYIIETKHEKDTNALEIIRTLFVSRPRDFITAVDEKSIILVREVKPGETYEDLDKTAEVVIDMLNTEAMSSAHIAYGTIVNDIREVSRSYKEANMALDVGKIFYSDKNVVAYNRLGIGRLIYQLPLPLCQMFIREIFDGKSPDDLDEETLSTINKFFDNSLNVSETSRQLYIHRNTLVYRLDKLQKTTGLDLRVFDDAITFKIALMVVKDRKSTRLNSSHAT
;
A
#
# COMPACT_ATOMS: atom_id res chain seq x y z
N MET A 1 -10.08 7.64 17.63
CA MET A 1 -11.56 7.81 17.73
C MET A 1 -12.25 6.78 16.85
N ILE A 2 -13.34 6.20 17.32
CA ILE A 2 -14.23 5.33 16.53
C ILE A 2 -14.98 6.21 15.52
N SER A 3 -15.24 5.71 14.30
CA SER A 3 -16.05 6.48 13.35
C SER A 3 -17.52 6.58 13.83
N ASN A 4 -18.16 7.73 13.59
CA ASN A 4 -19.55 7.95 13.96
C ASN A 4 -20.49 6.90 13.34
N GLN A 5 -20.18 6.42 12.14
CA GLN A 5 -20.95 5.38 11.45
C GLN A 5 -20.96 4.05 12.24
N ILE A 6 -19.81 3.66 12.80
CA ILE A 6 -19.72 2.43 13.59
C ILE A 6 -20.44 2.58 14.92
N LEU A 7 -20.30 3.74 15.60
CA LEU A 7 -21.07 4.02 16.80
C LEU A 7 -22.57 4.00 16.51
N GLN A 8 -23.02 4.60 15.39
CA GLN A 8 -24.43 4.58 14.98
C GLN A 8 -24.92 3.15 14.73
N THR A 9 -24.19 2.36 13.96
CA THR A 9 -24.55 0.95 13.71
C THR A 9 -24.63 0.15 15.02
N THR A 10 -23.75 0.43 15.97
CA THR A 10 -23.73 -0.25 17.27
C THR A 10 -24.96 0.10 18.11
N VAL A 11 -25.32 1.39 18.21
CA VAL A 11 -26.50 1.79 18.99
C VAL A 11 -27.81 1.37 18.32
N ASP A 12 -27.87 1.36 16.99
CA ASP A 12 -29.02 0.86 16.24
C ASP A 12 -29.23 -0.64 16.47
N GLY A 13 -28.16 -1.44 16.42
CA GLY A 13 -28.23 -2.88 16.73
C GLY A 13 -28.63 -3.15 18.20
N LEU A 14 -28.09 -2.36 19.14
CA LEU A 14 -28.49 -2.47 20.54
C LEU A 14 -29.97 -2.10 20.76
N LYS A 15 -30.48 -1.06 20.09
CA LYS A 15 -31.90 -0.69 20.12
C LYS A 15 -32.79 -1.78 19.53
N GLU A 16 -32.39 -2.38 18.42
CA GLU A 16 -33.16 -3.46 17.78
C GLU A 16 -33.38 -4.65 18.73
N ILE A 17 -32.32 -5.00 19.49
CA ILE A 17 -32.34 -6.10 20.46
C ILE A 17 -33.11 -5.72 21.73
N SER A 18 -32.81 -4.54 22.30
CA SER A 18 -33.24 -4.14 23.65
C SER A 18 -34.52 -3.34 23.66
N ARG A 19 -34.89 -2.71 22.53
CA ARG A 19 -35.98 -1.71 22.41
C ARG A 19 -35.78 -0.47 23.27
N VAL A 20 -34.58 -0.26 23.83
CA VAL A 20 -34.21 0.94 24.59
C VAL A 20 -33.56 1.95 23.66
N ASP A 21 -34.02 3.19 23.77
CA ASP A 21 -33.43 4.30 23.02
C ASP A 21 -32.10 4.71 23.64
N LEU A 22 -31.08 4.81 22.80
CA LEU A 22 -29.70 5.12 23.17
C LEU A 22 -29.18 6.35 22.42
N CYS A 23 -28.28 7.09 23.07
CA CYS A 23 -27.51 8.16 22.49
C CYS A 23 -26.08 8.12 22.99
N VAL A 24 -25.13 8.45 22.12
CA VAL A 24 -23.70 8.56 22.42
C VAL A 24 -23.29 10.01 22.20
N ILE A 25 -22.65 10.58 23.22
CA ILE A 25 -22.13 11.96 23.23
C ILE A 25 -20.63 11.88 23.46
N ASP A 26 -19.82 12.68 22.75
CA ASP A 26 -18.38 12.77 22.96
C ASP A 26 -18.03 13.64 24.20
N ALA A 27 -16.75 13.71 24.54
CA ALA A 27 -16.27 14.48 25.68
C ALA A 27 -16.50 16.00 25.53
N GLU A 28 -16.70 16.51 24.32
CA GLU A 28 -17.02 17.90 24.02
C GLU A 28 -18.53 18.21 24.08
N GLY A 29 -19.36 17.21 24.35
CA GLY A 29 -20.81 17.35 24.44
C GLY A 29 -21.54 17.25 23.10
N LYS A 30 -20.87 16.80 22.03
CA LYS A 30 -21.47 16.61 20.72
C LYS A 30 -22.07 15.22 20.58
N VAL A 31 -23.27 15.17 20.02
CA VAL A 31 -23.92 13.89 19.71
C VAL A 31 -23.23 13.24 18.51
N VAL A 32 -22.70 12.02 18.68
CA VAL A 32 -22.01 11.24 17.66
C VAL A 32 -22.82 10.07 17.13
N ALA A 33 -23.78 9.55 17.92
CA ALA A 33 -24.74 8.54 17.49
C ALA A 33 -26.03 8.65 18.30
N LYS A 34 -27.20 8.37 17.71
CA LYS A 34 -28.49 8.46 18.39
C LYS A 34 -29.53 7.55 17.76
N THR A 35 -30.47 7.07 18.54
CA THR A 35 -31.63 6.28 18.08
C THR A 35 -32.97 7.01 18.30
N PHE A 36 -32.99 8.26 18.77
CA PHE A 36 -34.15 9.10 19.01
C PHE A 36 -33.86 10.59 18.74
N ASP A 37 -34.89 11.42 18.50
CA ASP A 37 -34.70 12.81 18.03
C ASP A 37 -34.64 13.88 19.12
N SER A 38 -35.20 13.65 20.33
CA SER A 38 -35.25 14.62 21.40
C SER A 38 -33.95 14.72 22.23
N VAL A 39 -32.79 14.79 21.57
CA VAL A 39 -31.47 14.76 22.25
C VAL A 39 -31.03 16.15 22.73
N ALA A 40 -31.57 17.23 22.18
CA ALA A 40 -31.12 18.60 22.49
C ALA A 40 -31.32 18.99 23.97
N GLU A 41 -32.34 18.40 24.65
CA GLU A 41 -32.61 18.64 26.08
C GLU A 41 -31.62 17.91 26.99
N CYS A 42 -30.99 16.81 26.50
CA CYS A 42 -30.10 15.96 27.28
C CYS A 42 -28.63 16.40 27.19
N THR A 43 -28.25 17.20 26.20
CA THR A 43 -26.86 17.66 26.01
C THR A 43 -26.37 18.56 27.13
N ALA A 44 -27.25 19.41 27.66
CA ALA A 44 -26.92 20.26 28.83
C ALA A 44 -26.67 19.41 30.11
N ASP A 45 -27.52 18.41 30.35
CA ASP A 45 -27.34 17.48 31.46
C ASP A 45 -26.09 16.61 31.31
N ALA A 46 -25.77 16.21 30.08
CA ALA A 46 -24.54 15.47 29.77
C ALA A 46 -23.28 16.27 30.12
N LEU A 47 -23.25 17.56 29.78
CA LEU A 47 -22.12 18.45 30.11
C LEU A 47 -21.93 18.59 31.62
N VAL A 48 -23.02 18.68 32.40
CA VAL A 48 -22.94 18.69 33.87
C VAL A 48 -22.44 17.34 34.42
N PHE A 49 -22.85 16.26 33.77
CA PHE A 49 -22.43 14.90 34.19
C PHE A 49 -20.95 14.62 33.90
N ILE A 50 -20.33 15.30 32.90
CA ILE A 50 -18.88 15.19 32.62
C ILE A 50 -18.07 15.46 33.90
N ASP A 51 -18.39 16.52 34.60
CA ASP A 51 -17.69 16.96 35.83
C ASP A 51 -18.09 16.20 37.08
N SER A 52 -19.12 15.36 37.02
CA SER A 52 -19.56 14.54 38.16
C SER A 52 -18.54 13.45 38.48
N PRO A 53 -18.25 13.14 39.75
CA PRO A 53 -17.41 12.00 40.12
C PRO A 53 -18.09 10.63 39.92
N ALA A 54 -19.37 10.60 39.58
CA ALA A 54 -20.14 9.38 39.44
C ALA A 54 -19.89 8.74 38.06
N ASP A 55 -19.78 7.41 37.98
CA ASP A 55 -19.69 6.65 36.74
C ASP A 55 -21.04 6.52 36.03
N SER A 56 -22.15 6.65 36.76
CA SER A 56 -23.51 6.67 36.24
C SER A 56 -24.42 7.56 37.07
N GLN A 57 -25.42 8.16 36.42
CA GLN A 57 -26.38 9.05 37.06
C GLN A 57 -27.73 9.01 36.34
N VAL A 58 -28.83 9.22 37.08
CA VAL A 58 -30.17 9.39 36.52
C VAL A 58 -30.54 10.86 36.56
N VAL A 59 -30.85 11.46 35.41
CA VAL A 59 -31.26 12.86 35.30
C VAL A 59 -32.41 12.98 34.29
N ASN A 60 -33.47 13.66 34.65
CA ASN A 60 -34.59 14.02 33.74
C ASN A 60 -35.17 12.85 32.92
N GLY A 61 -35.23 11.63 33.52
CA GLY A 61 -35.78 10.46 32.82
C GLY A 61 -34.81 9.71 31.95
N TYR A 62 -33.53 10.08 31.99
CA TYR A 62 -32.44 9.42 31.26
C TYR A 62 -31.40 8.89 32.25
N GLN A 63 -30.76 7.80 31.87
CA GLN A 63 -29.63 7.23 32.59
C GLN A 63 -28.35 7.50 31.81
N PHE A 64 -27.36 8.07 32.47
CA PHE A 64 -26.07 8.47 31.91
C PHE A 64 -24.98 7.51 32.39
N PHE A 65 -24.08 7.12 31.51
CA PHE A 65 -22.93 6.24 31.80
C PHE A 65 -21.67 6.81 31.15
N LYS A 66 -20.60 6.87 31.93
CA LYS A 66 -19.29 7.25 31.41
C LYS A 66 -18.59 6.06 30.71
N VAL A 67 -17.97 6.33 29.60
CA VAL A 67 -17.03 5.44 28.93
C VAL A 67 -15.65 6.09 29.00
N VAL A 68 -14.76 5.50 29.80
CA VAL A 68 -13.45 6.05 30.15
C VAL A 68 -12.35 5.14 29.63
N GLU A 69 -11.33 5.71 28.99
CA GLU A 69 -10.15 5.00 28.49
C GLU A 69 -8.88 5.65 29.01
N ASP A 70 -7.99 4.88 29.63
CA ASP A 70 -6.75 5.36 30.26
C ASP A 70 -6.93 6.57 31.19
N GLY A 71 -8.07 6.63 31.89
CA GLY A 71 -8.41 7.73 32.83
C GLY A 71 -9.01 8.96 32.14
N ASN A 72 -9.20 8.96 30.83
CA ASN A 72 -9.84 10.03 30.07
C ASN A 72 -11.28 9.66 29.74
N LEU A 73 -12.21 10.61 29.85
CA LEU A 73 -13.56 10.44 29.36
C LEU A 73 -13.57 10.52 27.85
N GLU A 74 -14.06 9.47 27.20
CA GLU A 74 -14.16 9.40 25.72
C GLU A 74 -15.60 9.63 25.25
N TYR A 75 -16.57 8.96 25.90
CA TYR A 75 -17.99 9.09 25.57
C TYR A 75 -18.88 9.06 26.81
N ILE A 76 -20.06 9.60 26.63
CA ILE A 76 -21.20 9.42 27.55
C ILE A 76 -22.30 8.69 26.81
N ILE A 77 -22.81 7.62 27.39
CA ILE A 77 -23.96 6.88 26.88
C ILE A 77 -25.20 7.33 27.63
N LEU A 78 -26.24 7.69 26.91
CA LEU A 78 -27.56 7.97 27.43
C LEU A 78 -28.50 6.83 27.08
N ALA A 79 -29.23 6.34 28.07
CA ALA A 79 -30.33 5.40 27.88
C ALA A 79 -31.63 6.03 28.35
N LYS A 80 -32.68 6.00 27.49
CA LYS A 80 -33.97 6.64 27.81
C LYS A 80 -34.82 5.74 28.69
N GLY A 81 -35.14 6.21 29.88
CA GLY A 81 -35.94 5.52 30.88
C GLY A 81 -35.21 5.41 32.24
N THR A 82 -35.94 5.03 33.28
CA THR A 82 -35.43 5.00 34.68
C THR A 82 -35.56 3.63 35.31
N SER A 83 -36.04 2.61 34.60
CA SER A 83 -36.18 1.25 35.14
C SER A 83 -34.82 0.55 35.29
N ASP A 84 -34.76 -0.47 36.13
CA ASP A 84 -33.59 -1.30 36.34
C ASP A 84 -33.13 -2.00 35.03
N ASP A 85 -34.06 -2.39 34.19
CA ASP A 85 -33.76 -2.98 32.89
C ASP A 85 -33.04 -1.99 31.99
N VAL A 86 -33.48 -0.73 31.93
CA VAL A 86 -32.81 0.34 31.18
C VAL A 86 -31.42 0.63 31.74
N PHE A 87 -31.25 0.57 33.08
CA PHE A 87 -29.94 0.69 33.71
C PHE A 87 -28.98 -0.41 33.25
N MET A 88 -29.42 -1.65 33.29
CA MET A 88 -28.60 -2.78 32.85
C MET A 88 -28.22 -2.69 31.35
N LEU A 89 -29.19 -2.30 30.53
CA LEU A 89 -28.95 -2.14 29.08
C LEU A 89 -28.03 -0.96 28.74
N GLY A 90 -28.20 0.16 29.45
CA GLY A 90 -27.29 1.31 29.31
C GLY A 90 -25.86 0.98 29.73
N LYS A 91 -25.71 0.22 30.83
CA LYS A 91 -24.40 -0.27 31.29
C LYS A 91 -23.79 -1.28 30.32
N LEU A 92 -24.60 -2.15 29.71
CA LEU A 92 -24.14 -3.07 28.65
C LEU A 92 -23.68 -2.31 27.39
N ALA A 93 -24.44 -1.28 26.99
CA ALA A 93 -24.05 -0.41 25.86
C ALA A 93 -22.74 0.32 26.14
N ALA A 94 -22.54 0.85 27.34
CA ALA A 94 -21.30 1.48 27.76
C ALA A 94 -20.12 0.48 27.71
N PHE A 95 -20.30 -0.72 28.23
CA PHE A 95 -19.31 -1.79 28.18
C PHE A 95 -18.97 -2.21 26.72
N GLN A 96 -19.99 -2.32 25.86
CA GLN A 96 -19.77 -2.65 24.44
C GLN A 96 -18.95 -1.56 23.73
N ILE A 97 -19.27 -0.28 23.96
CA ILE A 97 -18.53 0.83 23.37
C ILE A 97 -17.12 0.92 23.94
N GLN A 98 -16.93 0.62 25.22
CA GLN A 98 -15.61 0.49 25.85
C GLN A 98 -14.75 -0.57 25.14
N ASN A 99 -15.30 -1.76 24.89
CA ASN A 99 -14.59 -2.81 24.17
C ASN A 99 -14.25 -2.42 22.73
N LEU A 100 -15.16 -1.71 22.06
CA LEU A 100 -14.87 -1.15 20.72
C LEU A 100 -13.72 -0.15 20.76
N LEU A 101 -13.68 0.75 21.76
CA LEU A 101 -12.58 1.71 21.93
C LEU A 101 -11.24 1.01 22.05
N VAL A 102 -11.13 0.03 22.95
CA VAL A 102 -9.91 -0.77 23.15
C VAL A 102 -9.47 -1.44 21.85
N ALA A 103 -10.40 -2.10 21.14
CA ALA A 103 -10.09 -2.78 19.88
C ALA A 103 -9.63 -1.80 18.78
N TYR A 104 -10.26 -0.63 18.69
CA TYR A 104 -9.87 0.40 17.72
C TYR A 104 -8.50 1.00 18.03
N LYS A 105 -8.21 1.25 19.32
CA LYS A 105 -6.92 1.76 19.76
C LYS A 105 -5.81 0.76 19.44
N GLU A 106 -6.01 -0.51 19.78
CA GLU A 106 -5.04 -1.57 19.49
C GLU A 106 -4.76 -1.66 17.98
N ARG A 107 -5.82 -1.61 17.16
CA ARG A 107 -5.67 -1.60 15.69
C ARG A 107 -4.92 -0.37 15.19
N PHE A 108 -5.21 0.81 15.72
CA PHE A 108 -4.54 2.05 15.36
C PHE A 108 -3.05 2.04 15.76
N ASP A 109 -2.75 1.52 16.96
CA ASP A 109 -1.38 1.41 17.43
C ASP A 109 -0.57 0.40 16.62
N LYS A 110 -1.17 -0.73 16.19
CA LYS A 110 -0.56 -1.68 15.25
C LYS A 110 -0.29 -1.05 13.89
N ASP A 111 -1.27 -0.33 13.32
CA ASP A 111 -1.12 0.34 12.03
C ASP A 111 -0.01 1.40 12.08
N ASN A 112 0.01 2.24 13.12
CA ASN A 112 1.08 3.22 13.34
C ASN A 112 2.45 2.59 13.55
N PHE A 113 2.53 1.49 14.28
CA PHE A 113 3.78 0.74 14.46
C PHE A 113 4.29 0.24 13.11
N ILE A 114 3.45 -0.40 12.31
CA ILE A 114 3.83 -0.91 10.98
C ILE A 114 4.24 0.22 10.05
N LYS A 115 3.53 1.36 10.01
CA LYS A 115 3.92 2.54 9.21
C LYS A 115 5.29 3.06 9.59
N ASN A 116 5.54 3.23 10.89
CA ASN A 116 6.85 3.70 11.36
C ASN A 116 7.96 2.69 11.08
N LEU A 117 7.66 1.39 11.14
CA LEU A 117 8.58 0.32 10.79
C LEU A 117 8.96 0.36 9.30
N LEU A 118 7.98 0.50 8.39
CA LEU A 118 8.18 0.62 6.96
C LEU A 118 9.06 1.82 6.60
N LEU A 119 8.79 2.97 7.25
CA LEU A 119 9.50 4.23 7.03
C LEU A 119 10.86 4.32 7.73
N ASP A 120 11.28 3.29 8.47
CA ASP A 120 12.55 3.26 9.23
C ASP A 120 12.63 4.34 10.33
N ASN A 121 11.48 4.72 10.89
CA ASN A 121 11.34 5.78 11.90
C ASN A 121 11.46 5.26 13.35
N LEU A 122 11.75 3.97 13.54
CA LEU A 122 11.88 3.36 14.86
C LEU A 122 13.32 3.07 15.21
N LEU A 123 13.69 3.34 16.47
CA LEU A 123 14.96 2.88 16.99
C LEU A 123 14.95 1.35 17.14
N ARG A 124 16.05 0.70 16.83
CA ARG A 124 16.17 -0.77 16.85
C ARG A 124 15.83 -1.38 18.23
N VAL A 125 16.14 -0.68 19.30
CA VAL A 125 15.83 -1.12 20.68
C VAL A 125 14.31 -1.09 20.93
N ASP A 126 13.61 -0.10 20.39
CA ASP A 126 12.17 0.07 20.60
C ASP A 126 11.32 -0.89 19.77
N MET A 127 11.85 -1.38 18.64
CA MET A 127 11.11 -2.24 17.72
C MET A 127 10.59 -3.51 18.41
N TYR A 128 11.45 -4.23 19.12
CA TYR A 128 11.05 -5.46 19.82
C TYR A 128 10.08 -5.20 20.97
N THR A 129 10.38 -4.21 21.82
CA THR A 129 9.53 -3.86 22.96
C THR A 129 8.12 -3.44 22.52
N ARG A 130 8.02 -2.68 21.42
CA ARG A 130 6.71 -2.29 20.87
C ARG A 130 6.01 -3.45 20.17
N ALA A 131 6.73 -4.27 19.43
CA ALA A 131 6.16 -5.46 18.78
C ALA A 131 5.58 -6.42 19.83
N GLU A 132 6.29 -6.66 20.93
CA GLU A 132 5.83 -7.50 22.04
C GLU A 132 4.55 -6.95 22.69
N LYS A 133 4.51 -5.65 23.01
CA LYS A 133 3.33 -4.96 23.55
C LYS A 133 2.10 -5.05 22.63
N LEU A 134 2.33 -5.06 21.32
CA LEU A 134 1.29 -5.13 20.29
C LEU A 134 0.98 -6.58 19.88
N HIS A 135 1.58 -7.56 20.53
CA HIS A 135 1.44 -8.99 20.20
C HIS A 135 1.77 -9.29 18.74
N ILE A 136 2.84 -8.65 18.21
CA ILE A 136 3.36 -8.87 16.86
C ILE A 136 4.58 -9.77 16.95
N GLU A 137 4.53 -10.93 16.32
CA GLU A 137 5.66 -11.86 16.27
C GLU A 137 6.84 -11.25 15.49
N THR A 138 8.05 -11.35 16.03
CA THR A 138 9.25 -10.71 15.47
C THR A 138 10.04 -11.63 14.54
N ASP A 139 10.11 -12.93 14.85
CA ASP A 139 10.96 -13.93 14.18
C ASP A 139 10.21 -14.73 13.12
N VAL A 140 9.30 -14.09 12.39
CA VAL A 140 8.58 -14.70 11.27
C VAL A 140 9.02 -14.11 9.96
N LYS A 141 9.05 -14.94 8.92
CA LYS A 141 9.37 -14.50 7.57
C LYS A 141 8.28 -13.59 7.04
N ARG A 142 8.68 -12.45 6.48
CA ARG A 142 7.76 -11.47 5.88
C ARG A 142 8.24 -11.01 4.52
N VAL A 143 7.31 -10.55 3.73
CA VAL A 143 7.56 -9.85 2.48
C VAL A 143 6.63 -8.66 2.39
N VAL A 144 7.11 -7.56 1.82
CA VAL A 144 6.31 -6.35 1.61
C VAL A 144 5.90 -6.24 0.17
N TYR A 145 4.59 -6.09 -0.06
CA TYR A 145 4.01 -5.75 -1.35
C TYR A 145 3.58 -4.29 -1.35
N ILE A 146 3.77 -3.64 -2.48
CA ILE A 146 3.20 -2.33 -2.78
C ILE A 146 2.22 -2.52 -3.93
N ILE A 147 0.99 -2.13 -3.70
CA ILE A 147 -0.12 -2.23 -4.64
C ILE A 147 -0.50 -0.81 -5.01
N GLU A 148 -0.14 -0.38 -6.20
CA GLU A 148 -0.49 0.93 -6.73
C GLU A 148 -1.71 0.79 -7.63
N THR A 149 -2.78 1.50 -7.29
CA THR A 149 -4.01 1.55 -8.08
C THR A 149 -4.04 2.80 -8.96
N LYS A 150 -4.87 2.78 -10.00
CA LYS A 150 -4.98 3.89 -10.94
C LYS A 150 -5.57 5.16 -10.32
N HIS A 151 -6.39 5.01 -9.29
CA HIS A 151 -7.07 6.12 -8.62
C HIS A 151 -6.45 6.38 -7.24
N GLU A 152 -6.18 7.64 -6.93
CA GLU A 152 -5.74 8.05 -5.61
C GLU A 152 -6.85 7.80 -4.58
N LYS A 153 -6.47 7.34 -3.37
CA LYS A 153 -7.40 7.05 -2.26
C LYS A 153 -8.52 6.07 -2.65
N ASP A 154 -8.18 5.02 -3.38
CA ASP A 154 -9.14 3.98 -3.75
C ASP A 154 -9.56 3.19 -2.50
N THR A 155 -10.57 3.71 -1.78
CA THR A 155 -11.10 3.08 -0.55
C THR A 155 -11.72 1.72 -0.84
N ASN A 156 -12.29 1.54 -2.03
CA ASN A 156 -12.87 0.28 -2.46
C ASN A 156 -11.78 -0.78 -2.64
N ALA A 157 -10.68 -0.44 -3.31
CA ALA A 157 -9.53 -1.33 -3.45
C ALA A 157 -8.95 -1.74 -2.08
N LEU A 158 -8.83 -0.79 -1.14
CA LEU A 158 -8.36 -1.09 0.21
C LEU A 158 -9.28 -2.06 0.96
N GLU A 159 -10.59 -1.92 0.83
CA GLU A 159 -11.57 -2.82 1.46
C GLU A 159 -11.54 -4.21 0.84
N ILE A 160 -11.42 -4.32 -0.48
CA ILE A 160 -11.29 -5.61 -1.18
C ILE A 160 -10.02 -6.34 -0.69
N ILE A 161 -8.89 -5.64 -0.63
CA ILE A 161 -7.64 -6.25 -0.16
C ILE A 161 -7.77 -6.68 1.31
N ARG A 162 -8.39 -5.88 2.17
CA ARG A 162 -8.65 -6.26 3.57
C ARG A 162 -9.53 -7.52 3.67
N THR A 163 -10.55 -7.63 2.84
CA THR A 163 -11.43 -8.79 2.80
C THR A 163 -10.68 -10.04 2.35
N LEU A 164 -9.82 -9.92 1.34
CA LEU A 164 -9.02 -11.02 0.82
C LEU A 164 -8.07 -11.61 1.88
N PHE A 165 -7.54 -10.77 2.76
CA PHE A 165 -6.59 -11.17 3.81
C PHE A 165 -7.21 -11.24 5.22
N VAL A 166 -8.54 -11.16 5.36
CA VAL A 166 -9.23 -11.15 6.67
C VAL A 166 -8.91 -12.38 7.54
N SER A 167 -8.70 -13.54 6.93
CA SER A 167 -8.36 -14.79 7.62
C SER A 167 -6.87 -14.93 7.98
N ARG A 168 -6.07 -13.91 7.76
CA ARG A 168 -4.62 -13.90 8.00
C ARG A 168 -4.24 -12.84 9.04
N PRO A 169 -4.35 -13.16 10.34
CA PRO A 169 -4.19 -12.18 11.43
C PRO A 169 -2.76 -11.63 11.58
N ARG A 170 -1.76 -12.25 10.91
CA ARG A 170 -0.36 -11.83 10.94
C ARG A 170 0.05 -10.97 9.74
N ASP A 171 -0.87 -10.78 8.78
CA ASP A 171 -0.69 -9.89 7.65
C ASP A 171 -1.18 -8.48 8.04
N PHE A 172 -0.44 -7.45 7.63
CA PHE A 172 -0.79 -6.06 7.91
C PHE A 172 -1.05 -5.33 6.60
N ILE A 173 -2.17 -4.62 6.54
CA ILE A 173 -2.56 -3.81 5.38
C ILE A 173 -2.66 -2.37 5.83
N THR A 174 -1.81 -1.53 5.27
CA THR A 174 -1.73 -0.11 5.60
C THR A 174 -1.53 0.73 4.33
N ALA A 175 -1.52 2.05 4.47
CA ALA A 175 -1.14 3.00 3.43
C ALA A 175 -0.13 3.99 4.01
N VAL A 176 0.96 4.22 3.31
CA VAL A 176 1.98 5.20 3.67
C VAL A 176 1.73 6.51 2.93
N ASP A 177 1.17 6.44 1.74
CA ASP A 177 0.78 7.56 0.90
C ASP A 177 -0.65 7.36 0.34
N GLU A 178 -1.09 8.32 -0.49
CA GLU A 178 -2.45 8.31 -1.08
C GLU A 178 -2.60 7.39 -2.30
N LYS A 179 -1.50 6.86 -2.83
CA LYS A 179 -1.46 6.12 -4.10
C LYS A 179 -1.28 4.62 -3.91
N SER A 180 -0.71 4.22 -2.77
CA SER A 180 -0.22 2.87 -2.58
C SER A 180 -0.84 2.19 -1.36
N ILE A 181 -1.34 0.99 -1.55
CA ILE A 181 -1.72 0.08 -0.48
C ILE A 181 -0.53 -0.83 -0.21
N ILE A 182 -0.13 -0.92 1.05
CA ILE A 182 1.00 -1.72 1.48
C ILE A 182 0.47 -2.97 2.20
N LEU A 183 0.89 -4.13 1.73
CA LEU A 183 0.63 -5.41 2.39
C LEU A 183 1.97 -5.95 2.93
N VAL A 184 2.07 -6.04 4.25
CA VAL A 184 3.16 -6.76 4.93
C VAL A 184 2.64 -8.16 5.23
N ARG A 185 3.10 -9.16 4.45
CA ARG A 185 2.58 -10.51 4.48
C ARG A 185 3.54 -11.46 5.20
N GLU A 186 3.02 -12.33 6.06
CA GLU A 186 3.74 -13.49 6.57
C GLU A 186 3.98 -14.52 5.45
N VAL A 187 5.21 -15.01 5.34
CA VAL A 187 5.58 -16.08 4.40
C VAL A 187 5.59 -17.40 5.16
N LYS A 188 4.70 -18.32 4.78
CA LYS A 188 4.57 -19.62 5.44
C LYS A 188 5.75 -20.53 5.13
N PRO A 189 6.06 -21.49 6.01
CA PRO A 189 7.07 -22.50 5.72
C PRO A 189 6.78 -23.24 4.41
N GLY A 190 7.77 -23.29 3.51
CA GLY A 190 7.64 -23.92 2.20
C GLY A 190 7.14 -23.03 1.07
N GLU A 191 6.62 -21.83 1.35
CA GLU A 191 6.28 -20.87 0.30
C GLU A 191 7.53 -20.35 -0.40
N THR A 192 7.44 -20.22 -1.71
CA THR A 192 8.51 -19.75 -2.61
C THR A 192 8.14 -18.43 -3.25
N TYR A 193 9.06 -17.83 -4.01
CA TYR A 193 8.77 -16.63 -4.81
C TYR A 193 7.68 -16.86 -5.87
N GLU A 194 7.48 -18.08 -6.35
CA GLU A 194 6.38 -18.40 -7.26
C GLU A 194 5.01 -18.30 -6.57
N ASP A 195 4.93 -18.65 -5.29
CA ASP A 195 3.71 -18.51 -4.51
C ASP A 195 3.43 -17.04 -4.17
N LEU A 196 4.49 -16.23 -4.04
CA LEU A 196 4.37 -14.77 -3.91
C LEU A 196 3.83 -14.14 -5.20
N ASP A 197 4.30 -14.57 -6.38
CA ASP A 197 3.75 -14.13 -7.67
C ASP A 197 2.26 -14.46 -7.78
N LYS A 198 1.86 -15.71 -7.48
CA LYS A 198 0.44 -16.12 -7.47
C LYS A 198 -0.41 -15.26 -6.53
N THR A 199 0.14 -14.90 -5.36
CA THR A 199 -0.56 -13.99 -4.44
C THR A 199 -0.80 -12.62 -5.07
N ALA A 200 0.20 -12.06 -5.76
CA ALA A 200 0.06 -10.78 -6.45
C ALA A 200 -0.94 -10.88 -7.62
N GLU A 201 -0.92 -11.96 -8.39
CA GLU A 201 -1.87 -12.21 -9.48
C GLU A 201 -3.31 -12.28 -8.96
N VAL A 202 -3.55 -13.00 -7.85
CA VAL A 202 -4.88 -13.06 -7.21
C VAL A 202 -5.36 -11.67 -6.79
N VAL A 203 -4.48 -10.84 -6.24
CA VAL A 203 -4.85 -9.45 -5.86
C VAL A 203 -5.23 -8.64 -7.10
N ILE A 204 -4.47 -8.75 -8.20
CA ILE A 204 -4.77 -8.06 -9.46
C ILE A 204 -6.13 -8.50 -10.02
N ASP A 205 -6.38 -9.81 -10.05
CA ASP A 205 -7.63 -10.37 -10.57
C ASP A 205 -8.84 -9.89 -9.77
N MET A 206 -8.73 -9.85 -8.43
CA MET A 206 -9.78 -9.34 -7.56
C MET A 206 -10.02 -7.85 -7.76
N LEU A 207 -8.97 -7.03 -7.86
CA LEU A 207 -9.10 -5.59 -8.11
C LEU A 207 -9.70 -5.30 -9.49
N ASN A 208 -9.30 -6.04 -10.52
CA ASN A 208 -9.88 -5.91 -11.85
C ASN A 208 -11.37 -6.30 -11.87
N THR A 209 -11.74 -7.36 -11.14
CA THR A 209 -13.09 -7.93 -11.19
C THR A 209 -14.08 -7.16 -10.32
N GLU A 210 -13.69 -6.83 -9.08
CA GLU A 210 -14.59 -6.24 -8.08
C GLU A 210 -14.48 -4.71 -7.99
N ALA A 211 -13.26 -4.15 -8.18
CA ALA A 211 -13.06 -2.69 -8.16
C ALA A 211 -13.07 -2.06 -9.55
N MET A 212 -13.05 -2.85 -10.63
CA MET A 212 -12.82 -2.37 -12.00
C MET A 212 -11.58 -1.47 -12.11
N SER A 213 -10.58 -1.71 -11.27
CA SER A 213 -9.38 -0.91 -11.12
C SER A 213 -8.16 -1.73 -11.53
N SER A 214 -7.39 -1.21 -12.49
CA SER A 214 -6.09 -1.79 -12.83
C SER A 214 -5.06 -1.45 -11.76
N ALA A 215 -4.21 -2.40 -11.41
CA ALA A 215 -3.17 -2.22 -10.41
C ALA A 215 -1.80 -2.70 -10.92
N HIS A 216 -0.73 -2.06 -10.42
CA HIS A 216 0.63 -2.55 -10.51
C HIS A 216 1.08 -2.99 -9.12
N ILE A 217 1.64 -4.19 -9.04
CA ILE A 217 2.11 -4.75 -7.77
C ILE A 217 3.61 -4.99 -7.87
N ALA A 218 4.33 -4.46 -6.89
CA ALA A 218 5.73 -4.78 -6.70
C ALA A 218 5.97 -5.36 -5.31
N TYR A 219 6.96 -6.25 -5.16
CA TYR A 219 7.31 -6.78 -3.86
C TYR A 219 8.82 -6.92 -3.68
N GLY A 220 9.25 -6.78 -2.41
CA GLY A 220 10.64 -6.88 -1.99
C GLY A 220 11.11 -8.32 -1.80
N THR A 221 12.28 -8.49 -1.17
CA THR A 221 12.77 -9.81 -0.78
C THR A 221 12.11 -10.29 0.52
N ILE A 222 12.09 -11.61 0.70
CA ILE A 222 11.69 -12.25 1.95
C ILE A 222 12.71 -11.87 3.03
N VAL A 223 12.23 -11.37 4.15
CA VAL A 223 13.04 -11.03 5.34
C VAL A 223 12.66 -11.95 6.49
N ASN A 224 13.61 -12.21 7.41
CA ASN A 224 13.43 -13.19 8.47
C ASN A 224 13.13 -12.55 9.84
N ASP A 225 13.24 -11.23 9.94
CA ASP A 225 13.12 -10.48 11.19
C ASP A 225 12.35 -9.19 10.95
N ILE A 226 11.59 -8.75 11.94
CA ILE A 226 10.76 -7.54 11.86
C ILE A 226 11.59 -6.27 11.56
N ARG A 227 12.84 -6.22 12.04
CA ARG A 227 13.78 -5.09 11.78
C ARG A 227 14.11 -4.91 10.30
N GLU A 228 13.97 -5.97 9.51
CA GLU A 228 14.31 -5.95 8.09
C GLU A 228 13.11 -5.62 7.19
N VAL A 229 11.92 -5.43 7.76
CA VAL A 229 10.69 -5.10 7.00
C VAL A 229 10.85 -3.80 6.21
N SER A 230 11.53 -2.78 6.77
CA SER A 230 11.85 -1.54 6.05
C SER A 230 12.72 -1.77 4.82
N ARG A 231 13.64 -2.77 4.87
CA ARG A 231 14.43 -3.17 3.69
C ARG A 231 13.54 -3.74 2.61
N SER A 232 12.66 -4.70 2.94
CA SER A 232 11.73 -5.28 1.96
C SER A 232 10.82 -4.22 1.35
N TYR A 233 10.39 -3.23 2.14
CA TYR A 233 9.62 -2.09 1.63
C TYR A 233 10.40 -1.21 0.66
N LYS A 234 11.64 -0.82 0.99
CA LYS A 234 12.53 -0.04 0.11
C LYS A 234 12.80 -0.79 -1.22
N GLU A 235 12.99 -2.10 -1.13
CA GLU A 235 13.15 -2.98 -2.28
C GLU A 235 11.88 -3.05 -3.14
N ALA A 236 10.70 -3.13 -2.52
CA ALA A 236 9.42 -3.13 -3.23
C ALA A 236 9.17 -1.78 -3.94
N ASN A 237 9.48 -0.65 -3.30
CA ASN A 237 9.43 0.68 -3.94
C ASN A 237 10.34 0.73 -5.17
N MET A 238 11.58 0.30 -5.03
CA MET A 238 12.50 0.25 -6.16
C MET A 238 11.98 -0.67 -7.27
N ALA A 239 11.39 -1.80 -6.92
CA ALA A 239 10.80 -2.73 -7.90
C ALA A 239 9.62 -2.08 -8.64
N LEU A 240 8.80 -1.29 -7.95
CA LEU A 240 7.70 -0.55 -8.58
C LEU A 240 8.22 0.49 -9.58
N ASP A 241 9.19 1.30 -9.18
CA ASP A 241 9.77 2.35 -10.03
C ASP A 241 10.49 1.76 -11.24
N VAL A 242 11.36 0.78 -11.02
CA VAL A 242 12.09 0.08 -12.08
C VAL A 242 11.12 -0.66 -13.00
N GLY A 243 10.04 -1.23 -12.44
CA GLY A 243 8.96 -1.87 -13.17
C GLY A 243 8.30 -0.91 -14.17
N LYS A 244 7.90 0.27 -13.72
CA LYS A 244 7.30 1.31 -14.57
C LYS A 244 8.21 1.74 -15.73
N ILE A 245 9.51 1.79 -15.48
CA ILE A 245 10.48 2.24 -16.46
C ILE A 245 10.81 1.14 -17.48
N PHE A 246 11.14 -0.06 -17.03
CA PHE A 246 11.74 -1.10 -17.86
C PHE A 246 10.80 -2.27 -18.19
N TYR A 247 9.76 -2.48 -17.40
CA TYR A 247 8.83 -3.62 -17.47
C TYR A 247 7.38 -3.17 -17.48
N SER A 248 7.07 -2.11 -18.22
CA SER A 248 5.75 -1.49 -18.30
C SER A 248 4.62 -2.42 -18.82
N ASP A 249 4.98 -3.53 -19.42
CA ASP A 249 4.10 -4.61 -19.86
C ASP A 249 3.73 -5.59 -18.74
N LYS A 250 4.40 -5.50 -17.58
CA LYS A 250 4.19 -6.39 -16.44
C LYS A 250 3.42 -5.70 -15.31
N ASN A 251 2.35 -6.33 -14.88
CA ASN A 251 1.58 -5.85 -13.72
C ASN A 251 2.19 -6.29 -12.39
N VAL A 252 3.03 -7.34 -12.36
CA VAL A 252 3.73 -7.84 -11.18
C VAL A 252 5.23 -7.75 -11.39
N VAL A 253 5.93 -7.11 -10.47
CA VAL A 253 7.39 -6.94 -10.52
C VAL A 253 8.02 -7.32 -9.18
N ALA A 254 8.88 -8.34 -9.20
CA ALA A 254 9.64 -8.80 -8.04
C ALA A 254 11.03 -8.13 -8.00
N TYR A 255 11.45 -7.63 -6.84
CA TYR A 255 12.77 -7.01 -6.67
C TYR A 255 13.93 -7.91 -7.08
N ASN A 256 13.87 -9.20 -6.73
CA ASN A 256 14.92 -10.18 -7.05
C ASN A 256 15.01 -10.51 -8.56
N ARG A 257 14.06 -10.06 -9.38
CA ARG A 257 14.03 -10.27 -10.84
C ARG A 257 14.31 -9.01 -11.66
N LEU A 258 14.68 -7.91 -11.02
CA LEU A 258 14.98 -6.65 -11.70
C LEU A 258 16.26 -6.71 -12.57
N GLY A 259 17.14 -7.66 -12.29
CA GLY A 259 18.39 -7.82 -13.05
C GLY A 259 19.20 -6.53 -13.14
N ILE A 260 19.66 -6.21 -14.33
CA ILE A 260 20.47 -5.01 -14.62
C ILE A 260 19.69 -3.70 -14.44
N GLY A 261 18.35 -3.72 -14.57
CA GLY A 261 17.51 -2.53 -14.38
C GLY A 261 17.70 -1.87 -13.01
N ARG A 262 17.90 -2.70 -11.97
CA ARG A 262 18.19 -2.22 -10.61
C ARG A 262 19.51 -1.44 -10.51
N LEU A 263 20.54 -1.89 -11.21
CA LEU A 263 21.85 -1.21 -11.23
C LEU A 263 21.75 0.12 -11.98
N ILE A 264 21.10 0.12 -13.12
CA ILE A 264 20.95 1.32 -13.97
C ILE A 264 20.16 2.40 -13.22
N TYR A 265 19.05 2.04 -12.58
CA TYR A 265 18.23 2.96 -11.79
C TYR A 265 19.01 3.67 -10.67
N GLN A 266 20.05 3.03 -10.12
CA GLN A 266 20.89 3.59 -9.05
C GLN A 266 22.09 4.40 -9.56
N LEU A 267 22.32 4.47 -10.87
CA LEU A 267 23.45 5.22 -11.42
C LEU A 267 23.25 6.74 -11.25
N PRO A 268 24.28 7.48 -10.80
CA PRO A 268 24.22 8.93 -10.76
C PRO A 268 23.97 9.54 -12.15
N LEU A 269 23.08 10.53 -12.22
CA LEU A 269 22.72 11.20 -13.46
C LEU A 269 23.93 11.71 -14.29
N PRO A 270 24.99 12.31 -13.69
CA PRO A 270 26.19 12.74 -14.44
C PRO A 270 26.89 11.56 -15.14
N LEU A 271 26.97 10.40 -14.47
CA LEU A 271 27.58 9.19 -15.05
C LEU A 271 26.77 8.69 -16.24
N CYS A 272 25.44 8.66 -16.12
CA CYS A 272 24.53 8.32 -17.20
C CYS A 272 24.70 9.25 -18.42
N GLN A 273 24.84 10.56 -18.17
CA GLN A 273 25.03 11.55 -19.24
C GLN A 273 26.36 11.39 -19.96
N MET A 274 27.42 11.14 -19.20
CA MET A 274 28.75 10.87 -19.78
C MET A 274 28.72 9.64 -20.67
N PHE A 275 28.20 8.52 -20.17
CA PHE A 275 28.09 7.27 -20.91
C PHE A 275 27.29 7.39 -22.23
N ILE A 276 26.16 8.11 -22.20
CA ILE A 276 25.38 8.35 -23.42
C ILE A 276 26.12 9.19 -24.44
N ARG A 277 26.87 10.23 -24.00
CA ARG A 277 27.67 11.06 -24.91
C ARG A 277 28.79 10.27 -25.58
N GLU A 278 29.45 9.37 -24.85
CA GLU A 278 30.52 8.52 -25.38
C GLU A 278 30.01 7.56 -26.48
N ILE A 279 28.83 6.97 -26.27
CA ILE A 279 28.27 5.98 -27.22
C ILE A 279 27.67 6.63 -28.45
N PHE A 280 26.99 7.76 -28.32
CA PHE A 280 26.25 8.38 -29.40
C PHE A 280 26.97 9.59 -30.04
N ASP A 281 28.22 9.85 -29.66
CA ASP A 281 29.04 10.95 -30.24
C ASP A 281 28.28 12.30 -30.24
N GLY A 282 27.61 12.58 -29.11
CA GLY A 282 26.83 13.82 -28.95
C GLY A 282 25.45 13.83 -29.62
N LYS A 283 25.07 12.80 -30.36
CA LYS A 283 23.70 12.59 -30.85
C LYS A 283 22.83 12.04 -29.75
N SER A 284 21.52 12.18 -29.86
CA SER A 284 20.57 11.59 -28.92
C SER A 284 20.12 10.20 -29.41
N PRO A 285 20.03 9.19 -28.54
CA PRO A 285 19.31 7.96 -28.86
C PRO A 285 17.84 8.22 -29.27
N ASP A 286 17.30 9.39 -28.89
CA ASP A 286 15.98 9.85 -29.29
C ASP A 286 15.87 10.19 -30.78
N ASP A 287 17.00 10.34 -31.45
CA ASP A 287 17.06 10.57 -32.91
C ASP A 287 16.86 9.26 -33.70
N LEU A 288 16.84 8.10 -33.00
CA LEU A 288 16.51 6.82 -33.65
C LEU A 288 15.01 6.75 -33.92
N ASP A 289 14.67 6.46 -35.18
CA ASP A 289 13.26 6.27 -35.55
C ASP A 289 12.63 5.06 -34.83
N GLU A 290 11.32 5.10 -34.70
CA GLU A 290 10.53 4.09 -33.99
C GLU A 290 10.70 2.68 -34.61
N GLU A 291 10.85 2.62 -35.92
CA GLU A 291 11.09 1.37 -36.65
C GLU A 291 12.45 0.75 -36.30
N THR A 292 13.49 1.57 -36.17
CA THR A 292 14.82 1.15 -35.74
C THR A 292 14.80 0.66 -34.30
N LEU A 293 14.14 1.39 -33.37
CA LEU A 293 14.00 0.98 -31.97
C LEU A 293 13.23 -0.34 -31.84
N SER A 294 12.14 -0.51 -32.59
CA SER A 294 11.38 -1.77 -32.63
C SER A 294 12.24 -2.93 -33.12
N THR A 295 13.04 -2.69 -34.20
CA THR A 295 13.97 -3.69 -34.74
C THR A 295 15.02 -4.11 -33.72
N ILE A 296 15.61 -3.16 -33.00
CA ILE A 296 16.62 -3.41 -31.95
C ILE A 296 16.02 -4.21 -30.78
N ASN A 297 14.89 -3.79 -30.27
CA ASN A 297 14.22 -4.48 -29.17
C ASN A 297 13.92 -5.93 -29.55
N LYS A 298 13.34 -6.14 -30.74
CA LYS A 298 13.05 -7.49 -31.23
C LYS A 298 14.29 -8.35 -31.45
N PHE A 299 15.41 -7.71 -31.85
CA PHE A 299 16.69 -8.40 -32.00
C PHE A 299 17.25 -8.85 -30.63
N PHE A 300 17.13 -8.03 -29.60
CA PHE A 300 17.48 -8.41 -28.24
C PHE A 300 16.58 -9.51 -27.68
N ASP A 301 15.25 -9.42 -27.89
CA ASP A 301 14.28 -10.41 -27.45
C ASP A 301 14.55 -11.80 -28.06
N ASN A 302 15.06 -11.82 -29.27
CA ASN A 302 15.45 -13.06 -29.98
C ASN A 302 16.93 -13.45 -29.77
N SER A 303 17.56 -12.97 -28.68
CA SER A 303 18.94 -13.33 -28.30
C SER A 303 19.94 -13.12 -29.43
N LEU A 304 19.83 -12.00 -30.16
CA LEU A 304 20.67 -11.59 -31.28
C LEU A 304 20.57 -12.54 -32.49
N ASN A 305 19.50 -13.29 -32.63
CA ASN A 305 19.28 -14.20 -33.75
C ASN A 305 18.67 -13.47 -34.96
N VAL A 306 19.49 -13.22 -35.99
CA VAL A 306 19.08 -12.51 -37.22
C VAL A 306 17.92 -13.22 -37.94
N SER A 307 17.96 -14.54 -38.04
CA SER A 307 16.94 -15.29 -38.80
C SER A 307 15.59 -15.28 -38.09
N GLU A 308 15.57 -15.49 -36.78
CA GLU A 308 14.35 -15.45 -35.97
C GLU A 308 13.77 -14.04 -35.92
N THR A 309 14.61 -13.03 -35.73
CA THR A 309 14.17 -11.63 -35.69
C THR A 309 13.55 -11.19 -37.02
N SER A 310 14.19 -11.53 -38.16
CA SER A 310 13.62 -11.19 -39.47
C SER A 310 12.26 -11.86 -39.70
N ARG A 311 12.10 -13.12 -39.28
CA ARG A 311 10.83 -13.84 -39.33
C ARG A 311 9.73 -13.16 -38.50
N GLN A 312 10.04 -12.78 -37.26
CA GLN A 312 9.07 -12.15 -36.35
C GLN A 312 8.72 -10.71 -36.75
N LEU A 313 9.64 -10.00 -37.43
CA LEU A 313 9.38 -8.66 -37.98
C LEU A 313 8.73 -8.70 -39.37
N TYR A 314 8.53 -9.88 -39.94
CA TYR A 314 7.99 -10.07 -41.31
C TYR A 314 8.81 -9.33 -42.40
N ILE A 315 10.15 -9.26 -42.25
CA ILE A 315 11.06 -8.64 -43.20
C ILE A 315 12.07 -9.64 -43.71
N HIS A 316 12.65 -9.34 -44.91
CA HIS A 316 13.74 -10.17 -45.43
C HIS A 316 14.99 -10.05 -44.55
N ARG A 317 15.76 -11.15 -44.41
CA ARG A 317 17.01 -11.17 -43.63
C ARG A 317 17.99 -10.05 -44.03
N ASN A 318 18.12 -9.79 -45.33
CA ASN A 318 19.02 -8.73 -45.80
C ASN A 318 18.56 -7.33 -45.40
N THR A 319 17.26 -7.10 -45.27
CA THR A 319 16.71 -5.85 -44.76
C THR A 319 17.10 -5.64 -43.28
N LEU A 320 17.02 -6.70 -42.47
CA LEU A 320 17.45 -6.64 -41.06
C LEU A 320 18.97 -6.36 -40.96
N VAL A 321 19.79 -7.08 -41.75
CA VAL A 321 21.24 -6.85 -41.77
C VAL A 321 21.55 -5.40 -42.18
N TYR A 322 20.90 -4.88 -43.22
CA TYR A 322 21.07 -3.48 -43.64
C TYR A 322 20.74 -2.48 -42.51
N ARG A 323 19.68 -2.73 -41.73
CA ARG A 323 19.32 -1.89 -40.56
C ARG A 323 20.39 -1.94 -39.48
N LEU A 324 20.92 -3.13 -39.16
CA LEU A 324 22.00 -3.29 -38.20
C LEU A 324 23.29 -2.62 -38.68
N ASP A 325 23.65 -2.73 -39.97
CA ASP A 325 24.81 -2.05 -40.56
C ASP A 325 24.66 -0.52 -40.55
N LYS A 326 23.44 0.00 -40.76
CA LYS A 326 23.14 1.43 -40.63
C LYS A 326 23.34 1.92 -39.20
N LEU A 327 22.88 1.13 -38.24
CA LEU A 327 23.04 1.43 -36.82
C LEU A 327 24.52 1.44 -36.42
N GLN A 328 25.30 0.43 -36.85
CA GLN A 328 26.74 0.36 -36.63
C GLN A 328 27.48 1.59 -37.20
N LYS A 329 27.12 2.06 -38.40
CA LYS A 329 27.69 3.28 -38.95
C LYS A 329 27.36 4.54 -38.17
N THR A 330 26.24 4.56 -37.49
CA THR A 330 25.78 5.73 -36.74
C THR A 330 26.37 5.77 -35.32
N THR A 331 26.53 4.60 -34.67
CA THR A 331 26.92 4.48 -33.28
C THR A 331 28.31 3.90 -33.05
N GLY A 332 28.92 3.31 -34.07
CA GLY A 332 30.16 2.56 -33.96
C GLY A 332 30.00 1.15 -33.40
N LEU A 333 28.81 0.77 -32.90
CA LEU A 333 28.55 -0.51 -32.25
C LEU A 333 27.86 -1.50 -33.18
N ASP A 334 28.44 -2.70 -33.34
CA ASP A 334 27.85 -3.81 -34.09
C ASP A 334 27.03 -4.70 -33.13
N LEU A 335 25.73 -4.61 -33.20
CA LEU A 335 24.84 -5.38 -32.34
C LEU A 335 24.93 -6.92 -32.55
N ARG A 336 25.64 -7.39 -33.57
CA ARG A 336 25.95 -8.82 -33.75
C ARG A 336 27.12 -9.27 -32.89
N VAL A 337 27.92 -8.33 -32.38
CA VAL A 337 29.00 -8.56 -31.42
C VAL A 337 28.42 -8.42 -30.01
N PHE A 338 28.62 -9.42 -29.19
CA PHE A 338 27.96 -9.51 -27.86
C PHE A 338 28.28 -8.30 -26.95
N ASP A 339 29.55 -7.88 -26.89
CA ASP A 339 29.96 -6.75 -26.03
C ASP A 339 29.37 -5.42 -26.52
N ASP A 340 29.31 -5.19 -27.81
CA ASP A 340 28.65 -4.02 -28.38
C ASP A 340 27.14 -4.04 -28.16
N ALA A 341 26.52 -5.21 -28.28
CA ALA A 341 25.10 -5.39 -28.05
C ALA A 341 24.72 -5.10 -26.60
N ILE A 342 25.51 -5.57 -25.61
CA ILE A 342 25.32 -5.26 -24.19
C ILE A 342 25.47 -3.76 -23.95
N THR A 343 26.54 -3.16 -24.48
CA THR A 343 26.81 -1.73 -24.32
C THR A 343 25.66 -0.89 -24.85
N PHE A 344 25.14 -1.24 -26.02
CA PHE A 344 24.00 -0.56 -26.63
C PHE A 344 22.70 -0.77 -25.84
N LYS A 345 22.45 -1.98 -25.34
CA LYS A 345 21.27 -2.28 -24.51
C LYS A 345 21.29 -1.46 -23.23
N ILE A 346 22.42 -1.37 -22.54
CA ILE A 346 22.59 -0.52 -21.35
C ILE A 346 22.32 0.94 -21.71
N ALA A 347 22.83 1.44 -22.81
CA ALA A 347 22.61 2.81 -23.25
C ALA A 347 21.13 3.13 -23.48
N LEU A 348 20.38 2.23 -24.14
CA LEU A 348 18.93 2.37 -24.29
C LEU A 348 18.18 2.38 -22.94
N MET A 349 18.58 1.53 -22.01
CA MET A 349 17.99 1.51 -20.68
C MET A 349 18.27 2.82 -19.92
N VAL A 350 19.50 3.33 -19.95
CA VAL A 350 19.86 4.63 -19.34
C VAL A 350 19.02 5.78 -19.93
N VAL A 351 18.77 5.78 -21.25
CA VAL A 351 17.91 6.79 -21.88
C VAL A 351 16.47 6.69 -21.41
N LYS A 352 15.93 5.47 -21.30
CA LYS A 352 14.56 5.22 -20.85
C LYS A 352 14.36 5.69 -19.40
N ASP A 353 15.31 5.41 -18.53
CA ASP A 353 15.33 5.88 -17.12
C ASP A 353 15.32 7.42 -17.04
N ARG A 354 16.15 8.08 -17.82
CA ARG A 354 16.22 9.55 -17.85
C ARG A 354 14.92 10.21 -18.31
N LYS A 355 14.24 9.64 -19.30
CA LYS A 355 12.92 10.16 -19.75
C LYS A 355 11.91 10.09 -18.63
N SER A 356 11.85 8.97 -17.92
CA SER A 356 10.95 8.79 -16.77
C SER A 356 11.26 9.77 -15.62
N THR A 357 12.53 9.97 -15.30
CA THR A 357 12.97 10.89 -14.23
C THR A 357 12.62 12.35 -14.55
N ARG A 358 12.73 12.77 -15.82
CA ARG A 358 12.32 14.13 -16.27
C ARG A 358 10.81 14.32 -16.21
N LEU A 359 10.02 13.33 -16.57
CA LEU A 359 8.55 13.39 -16.46
C LEU A 359 8.11 13.53 -15.00
N ASN A 360 8.72 12.78 -14.09
CA ASN A 360 8.41 12.85 -12.66
C ASN A 360 8.82 14.19 -12.02
N SER A 361 9.92 14.79 -12.45
CA SER A 361 10.34 16.10 -11.94
C SER A 361 9.49 17.28 -12.44
N SER A 362 8.83 17.14 -13.59
CA SER A 362 7.91 18.16 -14.14
C SER A 362 6.49 18.11 -13.52
N HIS A 363 6.14 17.04 -12.80
CA HIS A 363 4.89 16.91 -12.05
C HIS A 363 5.03 17.28 -10.56
N ALA A 364 6.25 17.55 -10.09
CA ALA A 364 6.56 17.91 -8.70
C ALA A 364 6.76 19.42 -8.47
N THR A 365 6.49 20.24 -9.50
CA THR A 365 6.44 21.72 -9.45
C THR A 365 5.03 22.18 -9.74
#